data_0f8b0bfde4afcc625f3d0f392af046af
#
_entry.id   0f8b0bfde4afcc625f3d0f392af046af
#
_cell.length_a   1.000
_cell.length_b   1.000
_cell.length_c   1.000
_cell.angle_alpha   90.00
_cell.angle_beta   90.00
_cell.angle_gamma   90.00
#
_symmetry.space_group_name_H-M   'P 1'
#
loop_
_entity.id
_entity.type
_entity.pdbx_description
1 polymer ?
#
loop_
_entity_poly.entity_id
_entity_poly.type
_entity_poly.pdbx_seq_one_letter_code
_entity_poly.pdbx_strand_id
1 'polypeptide(L)'
;ERAALAAKAFAHTAAYDAEIARWTAKIHGKAVAGEAAAGGADIGGEGLSGNVGKAEFSGVAAGGAGRPGTSAGEEDKLFGCVKVADLRYGENPHQAAALYSAGEGGVAGAVQLGGKEMSYNNYQDVDAAVRAAYDHAEPAVAVVKHANPCGVAVAEDVAQAHSAAHACDPLSAYGGVIAANREVDAAMAEQVAPIFTEAIAAPSFSAEALKILSSKKNLRILRVEPVDVARDIRPISGGALVQERDRIDAEGDDPAQWRLVSGEPADEATLRDLAFAWRAVRAAKSNAILLADSRATVGIGMGQVNRVDSCRLAVARAGERAAGSVAASDAFFPFADGLEVLLDAGVRAVVQPGGSVRDPEVIEAAQKAGVTMYLTGARHFSH
;
A
#
# COMPACT_ATOMS: atom_id res chain seq x y z
N GLU A 1 -44.66 1.30 -0.09
CA GLU A 1 -44.27 0.81 -1.43
C GLU A 1 -43.93 1.98 -2.39
N ARG A 2 -44.85 2.99 -2.55
CA ARG A 2 -44.60 4.16 -3.41
C ARG A 2 -43.38 4.99 -3.01
N ALA A 3 -43.16 5.22 -1.71
CA ALA A 3 -41.99 5.97 -1.23
C ALA A 3 -40.65 5.22 -1.49
N ALA A 4 -40.64 3.89 -1.39
CA ALA A 4 -39.48 3.07 -1.70
C ALA A 4 -39.17 3.04 -3.22
N LEU A 5 -40.20 3.07 -4.06
CA LEU A 5 -40.05 3.20 -5.51
C LEU A 5 -39.56 4.58 -5.93
N ALA A 6 -40.07 5.65 -5.28
CA ALA A 6 -39.58 7.00 -5.51
C ALA A 6 -38.11 7.17 -5.11
N ALA A 7 -37.70 6.62 -3.95
CA ALA A 7 -36.30 6.65 -3.51
C ALA A 7 -35.37 5.94 -4.48
N LYS A 8 -35.80 4.77 -5.03
CA LYS A 8 -35.03 4.05 -6.06
C LYS A 8 -34.94 4.85 -7.37
N ALA A 9 -36.03 5.52 -7.79
CA ALA A 9 -36.03 6.34 -8.99
C ALA A 9 -35.06 7.54 -8.84
N PHE A 10 -35.10 8.23 -7.71
CA PHE A 10 -34.19 9.35 -7.45
C PHE A 10 -32.74 8.92 -7.32
N ALA A 11 -32.45 7.77 -6.70
CA ALA A 11 -31.10 7.23 -6.67
C ALA A 11 -30.58 6.87 -8.07
N HIS A 12 -31.46 6.34 -8.94
CA HIS A 12 -31.10 6.01 -10.32
C HIS A 12 -30.83 7.26 -11.16
N THR A 13 -31.67 8.30 -11.06
CA THR A 13 -31.44 9.56 -11.77
C THR A 13 -30.18 10.26 -11.27
N ALA A 14 -29.91 10.30 -9.98
CA ALA A 14 -28.68 10.89 -9.43
C ALA A 14 -27.42 10.18 -9.94
N ALA A 15 -27.44 8.83 -10.03
CA ALA A 15 -26.34 8.06 -10.60
C ALA A 15 -26.12 8.39 -12.09
N TYR A 16 -27.21 8.48 -12.85
CA TYR A 16 -27.19 8.84 -14.28
C TYR A 16 -26.64 10.25 -14.52
N ASP A 17 -27.10 11.22 -13.75
CA ASP A 17 -26.63 12.61 -13.83
C ASP A 17 -25.13 12.71 -13.47
N ALA A 18 -24.66 11.95 -12.50
CA ALA A 18 -23.25 11.88 -12.15
C ALA A 18 -22.38 11.26 -13.28
N GLU A 19 -22.93 10.31 -14.05
CA GLU A 19 -22.24 9.75 -15.21
C GLU A 19 -22.18 10.74 -16.37
N ILE A 20 -23.28 11.46 -16.64
CA ILE A 20 -23.30 12.54 -17.65
C ILE A 20 -22.29 13.62 -17.31
N ALA A 21 -22.22 14.04 -16.05
CA ALA A 21 -21.25 15.05 -15.59
C ALA A 21 -19.80 14.59 -15.82
N ARG A 22 -19.49 13.33 -15.50
CA ARG A 22 -18.16 12.71 -15.74
C ARG A 22 -17.82 12.65 -17.23
N TRP A 23 -18.75 12.20 -18.05
CA TRP A 23 -18.59 12.11 -19.51
C TRP A 23 -18.38 13.50 -20.13
N THR A 24 -19.17 14.48 -19.72
CA THR A 24 -19.08 15.87 -20.20
C THR A 24 -17.74 16.50 -19.81
N ALA A 25 -17.25 16.28 -18.58
CA ALA A 25 -15.95 16.76 -18.14
C ALA A 25 -14.80 16.12 -18.93
N LYS A 26 -14.89 14.83 -19.26
CA LYS A 26 -13.90 14.10 -20.07
C LYS A 26 -13.82 14.63 -21.52
N ILE A 27 -14.96 14.98 -22.13
CA ILE A 27 -14.99 15.43 -23.53
C ILE A 27 -14.63 16.92 -23.69
N HIS A 28 -15.05 17.76 -22.76
CA HIS A 28 -14.91 19.20 -22.89
C HIS A 28 -13.75 19.82 -22.09
N GLY A 29 -12.97 19.02 -21.33
CA GLY A 29 -11.73 19.47 -20.66
C GLY A 29 -11.90 20.63 -19.67
N LYS A 30 -13.12 20.98 -19.29
CA LYS A 30 -13.44 21.99 -18.30
C LYS A 30 -14.21 21.37 -17.16
N ALA A 31 -13.72 21.56 -15.94
CA ALA A 31 -14.52 21.31 -14.75
C ALA A 31 -15.81 22.16 -14.87
N VAL A 32 -16.95 21.50 -14.96
CA VAL A 32 -18.25 22.18 -14.85
C VAL A 32 -18.35 22.59 -13.38
N ALA A 33 -18.04 23.85 -13.09
CA ALA A 33 -18.41 24.46 -11.82
C ALA A 33 -19.94 24.45 -11.77
N GLY A 34 -20.50 23.57 -10.94
CA GLY A 34 -21.93 23.49 -10.72
C GLY A 34 -22.39 24.71 -9.94
N GLU A 35 -22.85 25.74 -10.64
CA GLU A 35 -23.81 26.68 -10.08
C GLU A 35 -25.13 25.93 -9.88
N ALA A 36 -25.36 25.46 -8.66
CA ALA A 36 -26.69 25.06 -8.23
C ALA A 36 -27.54 26.33 -8.18
N ALA A 37 -28.34 26.53 -9.22
CA ALA A 37 -29.34 27.59 -9.27
C ALA A 37 -30.31 27.42 -8.11
N ALA A 38 -30.23 28.33 -7.14
CA ALA A 38 -31.29 28.58 -6.18
C ALA A 38 -32.49 29.19 -6.93
N GLY A 39 -33.36 28.31 -7.43
CA GLY A 39 -34.65 28.68 -7.97
C GLY A 39 -35.73 28.38 -6.94
N GLY A 40 -35.97 29.33 -6.04
CA GLY A 40 -37.15 29.28 -5.15
C GLY A 40 -38.40 29.45 -5.96
N ALA A 41 -39.24 28.45 -6.09
CA ALA A 41 -40.65 28.55 -6.44
C ALA A 41 -41.46 28.28 -5.16
N ASP A 42 -42.00 29.36 -4.63
CA ASP A 42 -42.98 29.35 -3.54
C ASP A 42 -44.32 28.82 -4.09
N ILE A 43 -44.75 27.64 -3.66
CA ILE A 43 -46.13 27.17 -3.77
C ILE A 43 -46.60 26.72 -2.39
N GLY A 44 -47.40 27.60 -1.79
CA GLY A 44 -48.11 27.33 -0.55
C GLY A 44 -49.03 26.11 -0.69
N GLY A 45 -49.06 25.27 0.33
CA GLY A 45 -49.97 24.13 0.45
C GLY A 45 -49.81 23.47 1.82
N GLU A 46 -50.88 23.54 2.58
CA GLU A 46 -51.01 23.16 3.99
C GLU A 46 -50.72 21.68 4.30
N GLY A 47 -50.04 21.50 5.40
CA GLY A 47 -50.29 20.51 6.45
C GLY A 47 -50.32 19.01 6.09
N LEU A 48 -49.26 18.31 6.49
CA LEU A 48 -49.38 16.96 7.10
C LEU A 48 -48.13 16.75 8.00
N SER A 49 -48.38 16.74 9.30
CA SER A 49 -47.41 16.39 10.33
C SER A 49 -47.08 14.90 10.28
N GLY A 50 -45.86 14.56 9.90
CA GLY A 50 -45.29 13.22 9.99
C GLY A 50 -43.87 13.32 10.42
N ASN A 51 -43.58 12.92 11.67
CA ASN A 51 -42.31 12.96 12.32
C ASN A 51 -41.31 12.01 11.57
N VAL A 52 -40.49 12.55 10.68
CA VAL A 52 -39.34 11.85 10.11
C VAL A 52 -38.10 12.53 10.68
N GLY A 53 -37.36 11.78 11.49
CA GLY A 53 -36.16 12.24 12.16
C GLY A 53 -35.17 12.86 11.18
N LYS A 54 -34.91 14.14 11.35
CA LYS A 54 -33.84 14.88 10.67
C LYS A 54 -32.51 14.41 11.24
N ALA A 55 -31.72 13.73 10.43
CA ALA A 55 -30.27 13.66 10.64
C ALA A 55 -29.68 14.98 10.14
N GLU A 56 -29.58 15.97 11.01
CA GLU A 56 -28.81 17.18 10.72
C GLU A 56 -27.32 16.87 10.91
N PHE A 57 -26.59 16.77 9.81
CA PHE A 57 -25.12 16.86 9.85
C PHE A 57 -24.73 18.33 10.02
N SER A 58 -24.63 18.77 11.28
CA SER A 58 -24.00 20.05 11.60
C SER A 58 -22.48 19.88 11.48
N GLY A 59 -21.88 20.58 10.53
CA GLY A 59 -20.43 20.67 10.36
C GLY A 59 -19.78 21.28 11.59
N VAL A 60 -18.89 20.57 12.24
CA VAL A 60 -17.99 21.11 13.26
C VAL A 60 -16.88 21.84 12.53
N ALA A 61 -16.92 23.16 12.54
CA ALA A 61 -15.81 24.00 12.13
C ALA A 61 -14.72 23.95 13.21
N ALA A 62 -13.65 23.19 12.97
CA ALA A 62 -12.40 23.34 13.72
C ALA A 62 -11.52 24.36 12.99
N GLY A 63 -11.30 25.52 13.62
CA GLY A 63 -10.37 26.55 13.14
C GLY A 63 -8.93 26.04 13.22
N GLY A 64 -8.31 25.82 12.09
CA GLY A 64 -6.87 25.58 11.92
C GLY A 64 -6.43 26.24 10.63
N ALA A 65 -5.30 26.94 10.66
CA ALA A 65 -4.77 27.78 9.60
C ALA A 65 -4.74 27.04 8.25
N GLY A 66 -5.52 27.52 7.27
CA GLY A 66 -5.73 26.90 5.99
C GLY A 66 -4.50 26.90 5.10
N ARG A 67 -4.19 25.75 4.52
CA ARG A 67 -3.50 25.64 3.25
C ARG A 67 -4.47 25.98 2.11
N PRO A 68 -4.07 26.68 1.05
CA PRO A 68 -4.98 27.08 -0.02
C PRO A 68 -5.33 25.90 -0.92
N GLY A 69 -6.62 25.71 -1.14
CA GLY A 69 -7.19 25.20 -2.36
C GLY A 69 -7.53 23.71 -2.45
N THR A 70 -8.60 23.27 -1.79
CA THR A 70 -9.46 22.21 -2.34
C THR A 70 -10.85 22.80 -2.58
N SER A 71 -11.32 22.71 -3.82
CA SER A 71 -12.66 23.19 -4.19
C SER A 71 -13.74 22.26 -3.61
N ALA A 72 -14.82 22.83 -3.08
CA ALA A 72 -15.95 22.12 -2.45
C ALA A 72 -16.62 21.03 -3.35
N GLY A 73 -16.28 20.95 -4.63
CA GLY A 73 -16.78 19.93 -5.57
C GLY A 73 -15.99 18.61 -5.61
N GLU A 74 -14.88 18.50 -4.88
CA GLU A 74 -14.08 17.25 -4.83
C GLU A 74 -14.51 16.32 -3.68
N GLU A 75 -15.14 16.83 -2.63
CA GLU A 75 -15.58 16.04 -1.47
C GLU A 75 -16.72 15.07 -1.80
N ASP A 76 -17.62 15.45 -2.72
CA ASP A 76 -18.74 14.58 -3.16
C ASP A 76 -18.31 13.36 -3.99
N LYS A 77 -17.06 13.33 -4.48
CA LYS A 77 -16.53 12.24 -5.31
C LYS A 77 -15.94 11.07 -4.50
N LEU A 78 -15.86 11.18 -3.19
CA LEU A 78 -15.27 10.15 -2.32
C LEU A 78 -16.03 8.82 -2.35
N PHE A 79 -17.33 8.81 -2.66
CA PHE A 79 -18.19 7.65 -2.67
C PHE A 79 -18.73 7.28 -4.07
N GLY A 80 -18.16 7.85 -5.13
CA GLY A 80 -18.57 7.58 -6.52
C GLY A 80 -18.21 6.20 -7.06
N CYS A 81 -17.91 5.23 -6.19
CA CYS A 81 -17.61 3.86 -6.60
C CYS A 81 -18.87 3.11 -7.01
N VAL A 82 -18.77 2.34 -8.10
CA VAL A 82 -19.85 1.47 -8.61
C VAL A 82 -19.55 0.03 -8.24
N LYS A 83 -20.59 -0.72 -7.81
CA LYS A 83 -20.44 -2.15 -7.55
C LYS A 83 -20.12 -2.89 -8.85
N VAL A 84 -19.01 -3.64 -8.84
CA VAL A 84 -18.52 -4.43 -9.97
C VAL A 84 -18.97 -5.88 -9.86
N ALA A 85 -18.84 -6.47 -8.67
CA ALA A 85 -19.16 -7.88 -8.44
C ALA A 85 -19.55 -8.15 -6.99
N ASP A 86 -20.38 -9.17 -6.77
CA ASP A 86 -20.49 -9.81 -5.48
C ASP A 86 -19.33 -10.78 -5.29
N LEU A 87 -18.70 -10.76 -4.12
CA LEU A 87 -17.66 -11.71 -3.76
C LEU A 87 -18.29 -12.89 -3.00
N ARG A 88 -17.63 -14.04 -3.07
CA ARG A 88 -18.10 -15.25 -2.42
C ARG A 88 -18.36 -15.04 -0.92
N TYR A 89 -17.49 -14.27 -0.25
CA TYR A 89 -17.59 -13.81 1.14
C TYR A 89 -16.49 -12.73 1.39
N GLY A 90 -16.54 -12.08 2.54
CA GLY A 90 -15.53 -11.10 2.97
C GLY A 90 -14.24 -11.74 3.49
N GLU A 91 -13.63 -11.16 4.52
CA GLU A 91 -12.47 -11.78 5.18
C GLU A 91 -12.83 -13.15 5.75
N ASN A 92 -14.06 -13.31 6.24
CA ASN A 92 -14.57 -14.54 6.84
C ASN A 92 -15.81 -15.05 6.11
N PRO A 93 -16.05 -16.39 6.09
CA PRO A 93 -17.13 -17.01 5.31
C PRO A 93 -18.54 -16.53 5.63
N HIS A 94 -18.79 -16.00 6.81
CA HIS A 94 -20.11 -15.50 7.23
C HIS A 94 -20.38 -14.05 6.83
N GLN A 95 -19.40 -13.35 6.27
CA GLN A 95 -19.48 -11.92 5.90
C GLN A 95 -19.83 -11.80 4.41
N ALA A 96 -20.95 -11.15 4.10
CA ALA A 96 -21.25 -10.76 2.73
C ALA A 96 -20.27 -9.67 2.26
N ALA A 97 -19.81 -9.74 1.01
CA ALA A 97 -18.86 -8.78 0.45
C ALA A 97 -19.11 -8.53 -1.03
N ALA A 98 -18.67 -7.37 -1.50
CA ALA A 98 -18.72 -7.00 -2.90
C ALA A 98 -17.50 -6.16 -3.26
N LEU A 99 -17.11 -6.22 -4.52
CA LEU A 99 -16.10 -5.34 -5.12
C LEU A 99 -16.78 -4.10 -5.68
N TYR A 100 -16.22 -2.94 -5.37
CA TYR A 100 -16.60 -1.65 -5.95
C TYR A 100 -15.38 -1.06 -6.66
N SER A 101 -15.61 -0.37 -7.76
CA SER A 101 -14.56 0.32 -8.53
C SER A 101 -14.91 1.80 -8.69
N ALA A 102 -13.90 2.66 -8.62
CA ALA A 102 -14.00 4.08 -8.89
C ALA A 102 -13.75 4.43 -10.37
N GLY A 103 -13.41 3.45 -11.21
CA GLY A 103 -13.09 3.65 -12.63
C GLY A 103 -12.27 2.51 -13.20
N GLU A 104 -11.61 2.77 -14.33
CA GLU A 104 -10.73 1.82 -15.01
C GLU A 104 -9.34 1.75 -14.33
N GLY A 105 -8.69 0.59 -14.41
CA GLY A 105 -7.35 0.36 -13.88
C GLY A 105 -7.31 -0.02 -12.39
N GLY A 106 -6.12 -0.10 -11.84
CA GLY A 106 -5.87 -0.59 -10.49
C GLY A 106 -6.25 -2.06 -10.31
N VAL A 107 -6.21 -2.52 -9.07
CA VAL A 107 -6.53 -3.91 -8.73
C VAL A 107 -8.02 -4.21 -8.90
N ALA A 108 -8.89 -3.22 -8.65
CA ALA A 108 -10.34 -3.37 -8.85
C ALA A 108 -10.74 -3.47 -10.33
N GLY A 109 -9.95 -2.87 -11.24
CA GLY A 109 -10.12 -2.96 -12.69
C GLY A 109 -9.22 -3.98 -13.37
N ALA A 110 -8.54 -4.84 -12.62
CA ALA A 110 -7.64 -5.86 -13.15
C ALA A 110 -8.33 -6.85 -14.10
N VAL A 111 -7.65 -7.22 -15.16
CA VAL A 111 -8.12 -8.28 -16.07
C VAL A 111 -7.60 -9.62 -15.59
N GLN A 112 -8.50 -10.50 -15.18
CA GLN A 112 -8.14 -11.86 -14.79
C GLN A 112 -7.96 -12.73 -16.04
N LEU A 113 -6.72 -13.22 -16.26
CA LEU A 113 -6.32 -14.02 -17.42
C LEU A 113 -6.45 -15.53 -17.16
N GLY A 114 -6.58 -15.95 -15.91
CA GLY A 114 -6.70 -17.36 -15.55
C GLY A 114 -6.93 -17.59 -14.07
N GLY A 115 -7.18 -18.85 -13.70
CA GLY A 115 -7.36 -19.28 -12.32
C GLY A 115 -8.79 -19.19 -11.81
N LYS A 116 -8.93 -19.38 -10.49
CA LYS A 116 -10.23 -19.27 -9.77
C LYS A 116 -10.63 -17.81 -9.58
N GLU A 117 -11.88 -17.59 -9.21
CA GLU A 117 -12.39 -16.28 -8.79
C GLU A 117 -11.54 -15.68 -7.68
N MET A 118 -11.38 -14.36 -7.72
CA MET A 118 -10.73 -13.60 -6.67
C MET A 118 -11.56 -13.58 -5.40
N SER A 119 -10.94 -13.81 -4.24
CA SER A 119 -11.56 -13.58 -2.94
C SER A 119 -11.28 -12.17 -2.44
N TYR A 120 -12.04 -11.75 -1.43
CA TYR A 120 -11.81 -10.50 -0.71
C TYR A 120 -10.34 -10.36 -0.25
N ASN A 121 -9.80 -11.41 0.39
CA ASN A 121 -8.42 -11.43 0.86
C ASN A 121 -7.40 -11.38 -0.30
N ASN A 122 -7.70 -12.02 -1.45
CA ASN A 122 -6.81 -11.91 -2.60
C ASN A 122 -6.73 -10.47 -3.13
N TYR A 123 -7.85 -9.72 -3.16
CA TYR A 123 -7.82 -8.31 -3.55
C TYR A 123 -6.94 -7.47 -2.62
N GLN A 124 -7.05 -7.67 -1.30
CA GLN A 124 -6.20 -6.97 -0.32
C GLN A 124 -4.72 -7.30 -0.50
N ASP A 125 -4.39 -8.58 -0.65
CA ASP A 125 -3.01 -9.03 -0.79
C ASP A 125 -2.41 -8.59 -2.13
N VAL A 126 -3.19 -8.64 -3.24
CA VAL A 126 -2.75 -8.14 -4.55
C VAL A 126 -2.50 -6.63 -4.52
N ASP A 127 -3.39 -5.83 -3.88
CA ASP A 127 -3.18 -4.39 -3.76
C ASP A 127 -1.89 -4.07 -2.97
N ALA A 128 -1.66 -4.76 -1.85
CA ALA A 128 -0.44 -4.61 -1.07
C ALA A 128 0.82 -5.01 -1.87
N ALA A 129 0.74 -6.12 -2.63
CA ALA A 129 1.86 -6.58 -3.44
C ALA A 129 2.18 -5.63 -4.61
N VAL A 130 1.15 -5.16 -5.31
CA VAL A 130 1.28 -4.17 -6.39
C VAL A 130 1.90 -2.89 -5.85
N ARG A 131 1.41 -2.36 -4.73
CA ARG A 131 2.00 -1.17 -4.10
C ARG A 131 3.48 -1.37 -3.78
N ALA A 132 3.83 -2.48 -3.14
CA ALA A 132 5.22 -2.77 -2.77
C ALA A 132 6.15 -2.90 -3.99
N ALA A 133 5.71 -3.55 -5.07
CA ALA A 133 6.53 -3.70 -6.27
C ALA A 133 6.67 -2.39 -7.06
N TYR A 134 5.62 -1.58 -7.12
CA TYR A 134 5.62 -0.32 -7.89
C TYR A 134 6.24 0.88 -7.15
N ASP A 135 6.63 0.73 -5.90
CA ASP A 135 7.47 1.71 -5.20
C ASP A 135 8.89 1.81 -5.79
N HIS A 136 9.29 0.84 -6.62
CA HIS A 136 10.61 0.76 -7.22
C HIS A 136 10.55 1.06 -8.72
N ALA A 137 11.53 1.84 -9.21
CA ALA A 137 11.64 2.21 -10.62
C ALA A 137 12.24 1.10 -11.47
N GLU A 138 13.15 0.29 -10.91
CA GLU A 138 13.80 -0.85 -11.56
C GLU A 138 12.88 -2.08 -11.56
N PRO A 139 13.24 -3.18 -12.26
CA PRO A 139 12.49 -4.43 -12.18
C PRO A 139 12.42 -4.92 -10.74
N ALA A 140 11.20 -4.99 -10.20
CA ALA A 140 10.93 -5.32 -8.81
C ALA A 140 9.83 -6.37 -8.68
N VAL A 141 9.97 -7.23 -7.68
CA VAL A 141 8.98 -8.22 -7.30
C VAL A 141 8.73 -8.16 -5.80
N ALA A 142 7.46 -8.21 -5.42
CA ALA A 142 7.01 -8.35 -4.05
C ALA A 142 6.22 -9.65 -3.88
N VAL A 143 6.54 -10.40 -2.83
CA VAL A 143 5.77 -11.56 -2.36
C VAL A 143 5.07 -11.15 -1.08
N VAL A 144 3.75 -11.22 -1.06
CA VAL A 144 2.91 -10.70 0.02
C VAL A 144 1.97 -11.78 0.55
N LYS A 145 1.72 -11.76 1.83
CA LYS A 145 0.71 -12.59 2.49
C LYS A 145 0.11 -11.82 3.67
N HIS A 146 -1.23 -11.82 3.75
CA HIS A 146 -1.96 -11.06 4.79
C HIS A 146 -1.59 -9.57 4.79
N ALA A 147 -1.53 -8.98 3.58
CA ALA A 147 -1.17 -7.60 3.31
C ALA A 147 0.20 -7.14 3.89
N ASN A 148 1.10 -8.09 4.16
CA ASN A 148 2.48 -7.81 4.58
C ASN A 148 3.48 -8.49 3.63
N PRO A 149 4.64 -7.88 3.36
CA PRO A 149 5.65 -8.48 2.53
C PRO A 149 6.32 -9.68 3.24
N CYS A 150 6.33 -10.83 2.54
CA CYS A 150 7.24 -11.94 2.86
C CYS A 150 8.64 -11.65 2.34
N GLY A 151 8.72 -10.90 1.23
CA GLY A 151 9.94 -10.41 0.66
C GLY A 151 9.69 -9.46 -0.51
N VAL A 152 10.64 -8.55 -0.71
CA VAL A 152 10.69 -7.59 -1.82
C VAL A 152 12.11 -7.59 -2.35
N ALA A 153 12.28 -7.51 -3.67
CA ALA A 153 13.60 -7.37 -4.27
C ALA A 153 13.55 -6.59 -5.57
N VAL A 154 14.67 -5.96 -5.88
CA VAL A 154 14.99 -5.29 -7.14
C VAL A 154 16.20 -5.97 -7.76
N ALA A 155 16.11 -6.29 -9.06
CA ALA A 155 17.22 -6.92 -9.79
C ALA A 155 17.29 -6.42 -11.24
N GLU A 156 18.12 -7.05 -12.06
CA GLU A 156 18.24 -6.71 -13.48
C GLU A 156 16.99 -7.11 -14.28
N ASP A 157 16.32 -8.19 -13.85
CA ASP A 157 15.08 -8.70 -14.43
C ASP A 157 14.13 -9.21 -13.34
N VAL A 158 12.88 -9.51 -13.72
CA VAL A 158 11.84 -9.96 -12.78
C VAL A 158 12.08 -11.40 -12.28
N ALA A 159 12.77 -12.24 -13.02
CA ALA A 159 13.07 -13.61 -12.58
C ALA A 159 14.09 -13.60 -11.43
N GLN A 160 15.15 -12.80 -11.55
CA GLN A 160 16.12 -12.58 -10.48
C GLN A 160 15.47 -11.90 -9.27
N ALA A 161 14.65 -10.86 -9.50
CA ALA A 161 13.93 -10.17 -8.44
C ALA A 161 12.97 -11.14 -7.70
N HIS A 162 12.25 -12.00 -8.42
CA HIS A 162 11.39 -13.02 -7.80
C HIS A 162 12.18 -14.01 -6.96
N SER A 163 13.28 -14.53 -7.47
CA SER A 163 14.15 -15.47 -6.74
C SER A 163 14.63 -14.87 -5.42
N ALA A 164 15.11 -13.62 -5.46
CA ALA A 164 15.61 -12.90 -4.29
C ALA A 164 14.49 -12.55 -3.30
N ALA A 165 13.33 -12.06 -3.77
CA ALA A 165 12.19 -11.76 -2.92
C ALA A 165 11.65 -13.01 -2.21
N HIS A 166 11.50 -14.12 -2.94
CA HIS A 166 11.05 -15.39 -2.38
C HIS A 166 12.03 -15.95 -1.35
N ALA A 167 13.34 -15.79 -1.55
CA ALA A 167 14.38 -16.27 -0.65
C ALA A 167 14.38 -15.56 0.72
N CYS A 168 13.71 -14.42 0.87
CA CYS A 168 13.60 -13.72 2.16
C CYS A 168 12.90 -14.59 3.21
N ASP A 169 11.71 -15.10 2.92
CA ASP A 169 10.94 -16.00 3.79
C ASP A 169 10.13 -17.01 2.95
N PRO A 170 10.77 -18.09 2.46
CA PRO A 170 10.10 -19.08 1.62
C PRO A 170 8.94 -19.81 2.32
N LEU A 171 9.02 -19.92 3.64
CA LEU A 171 7.97 -20.56 4.45
C LEU A 171 6.69 -19.73 4.44
N SER A 172 6.79 -18.43 4.66
CA SER A 172 5.64 -17.52 4.64
C SER A 172 5.14 -17.27 3.21
N ALA A 173 6.02 -17.27 2.21
CA ALA A 173 5.69 -17.07 0.80
C ALA A 173 4.76 -18.16 0.23
N TYR A 174 4.77 -19.36 0.82
CA TYR A 174 3.86 -20.44 0.45
C TYR A 174 2.39 -20.04 0.66
N GLY A 175 1.60 -20.05 -0.41
CA GLY A 175 0.22 -19.57 -0.41
C GLY A 175 0.09 -18.04 -0.39
N GLY A 176 1.14 -17.31 -0.71
CA GLY A 176 1.13 -15.87 -0.85
C GLY A 176 0.70 -15.40 -2.24
N VAL A 177 0.77 -14.10 -2.43
CA VAL A 177 0.49 -13.37 -3.67
C VAL A 177 1.78 -12.73 -4.17
N ILE A 178 1.97 -12.71 -5.48
CA ILE A 178 3.15 -12.12 -6.12
C ILE A 178 2.72 -10.93 -6.97
N ALA A 179 3.47 -9.83 -6.92
CA ALA A 179 3.37 -8.76 -7.91
C ALA A 179 4.73 -8.44 -8.51
N ALA A 180 4.76 -8.23 -9.84
CA ALA A 180 5.89 -7.71 -10.57
C ALA A 180 5.53 -6.37 -11.22
N ASN A 181 6.48 -5.42 -11.26
CA ASN A 181 6.27 -4.12 -11.89
C ASN A 181 6.67 -4.08 -13.38
N ARG A 182 7.03 -5.22 -13.95
CA ARG A 182 7.36 -5.43 -15.37
C ARG A 182 6.67 -6.69 -15.87
N GLU A 183 6.77 -6.92 -17.20
CA GLU A 183 6.29 -8.15 -17.81
C GLU A 183 6.88 -9.39 -17.14
N VAL A 184 6.02 -10.34 -16.81
CA VAL A 184 6.43 -11.68 -16.33
C VAL A 184 6.82 -12.52 -17.52
N ASP A 185 8.07 -12.95 -17.56
CA ASP A 185 8.63 -13.81 -18.59
C ASP A 185 8.54 -15.30 -18.23
N ALA A 186 9.00 -16.17 -19.16
CA ALA A 186 9.01 -17.61 -18.96
C ALA A 186 9.89 -18.03 -17.77
N ALA A 187 11.04 -17.38 -17.58
CA ALA A 187 11.98 -17.71 -16.52
C ALA A 187 11.37 -17.48 -15.13
N MET A 188 10.70 -16.35 -14.92
CA MET A 188 9.96 -16.11 -13.67
C MET A 188 8.79 -17.08 -13.53
N ALA A 189 8.04 -17.34 -14.60
CA ALA A 189 6.90 -18.27 -14.57
C ALA A 189 7.31 -19.69 -14.17
N GLU A 190 8.46 -20.18 -14.64
CA GLU A 190 9.03 -21.48 -14.27
C GLU A 190 9.38 -21.55 -12.78
N GLN A 191 9.84 -20.46 -12.17
CA GLN A 191 10.11 -20.38 -10.73
C GLN A 191 8.82 -20.37 -9.91
N VAL A 192 7.77 -19.67 -10.37
CA VAL A 192 6.47 -19.57 -9.67
C VAL A 192 5.69 -20.88 -9.77
N ALA A 193 5.72 -21.56 -10.91
CA ALA A 193 4.89 -22.72 -11.18
C ALA A 193 5.00 -23.88 -10.15
N PRO A 194 6.16 -24.25 -9.59
CA PRO A 194 6.26 -25.31 -8.58
C PRO A 194 5.74 -24.89 -7.20
N ILE A 195 5.61 -23.58 -6.92
CA ILE A 195 5.25 -23.04 -5.62
C ILE A 195 3.73 -22.84 -5.56
N PHE A 196 3.11 -23.22 -4.44
CA PHE A 196 1.71 -22.85 -4.22
C PHE A 196 1.59 -21.34 -4.03
N THR A 197 0.98 -20.68 -5.02
CA THR A 197 0.74 -19.24 -5.09
C THR A 197 -0.74 -18.99 -5.32
N GLU A 198 -1.36 -18.09 -4.55
CA GLU A 198 -2.78 -17.75 -4.67
C GLU A 198 -3.06 -16.87 -5.88
N ALA A 199 -2.23 -15.85 -6.10
CA ALA A 199 -2.37 -14.93 -7.22
C ALA A 199 -1.01 -14.37 -7.66
N ILE A 200 -0.92 -14.03 -8.94
CA ILE A 200 0.20 -13.28 -9.52
C ILE A 200 -0.34 -12.10 -10.33
N ALA A 201 0.22 -10.90 -10.10
CA ALA A 201 -0.18 -9.66 -10.74
C ALA A 201 1.01 -9.00 -11.44
N ALA A 202 0.79 -8.52 -12.67
CA ALA A 202 1.82 -7.82 -13.44
C ALA A 202 1.17 -6.94 -14.52
N PRO A 203 1.88 -5.97 -15.12
CA PRO A 203 1.36 -5.17 -16.23
C PRO A 203 1.15 -6.00 -17.51
N SER A 204 1.95 -7.05 -17.70
CA SER A 204 1.82 -8.01 -18.81
C SER A 204 2.51 -9.34 -18.50
N PHE A 205 2.24 -10.33 -19.34
CA PHE A 205 2.83 -11.66 -19.29
C PHE A 205 3.22 -12.08 -20.71
N SER A 206 4.38 -12.66 -20.87
CA SER A 206 4.74 -13.27 -22.16
C SER A 206 3.82 -14.46 -22.49
N ALA A 207 3.71 -14.84 -23.74
CA ALA A 207 2.86 -15.97 -24.16
C ALA A 207 3.31 -17.29 -23.49
N GLU A 208 4.61 -17.50 -23.36
CA GLU A 208 5.21 -18.64 -22.68
C GLU A 208 4.88 -18.62 -21.18
N ALA A 209 5.02 -17.47 -20.52
CA ALA A 209 4.68 -17.32 -19.10
C ALA A 209 3.21 -17.66 -18.85
N LEU A 210 2.30 -17.13 -19.67
CA LEU A 210 0.87 -17.47 -19.57
C LEU A 210 0.61 -18.96 -19.75
N LYS A 211 1.27 -19.61 -20.70
CA LYS A 211 1.13 -21.04 -20.91
C LYS A 211 1.59 -21.84 -19.69
N ILE A 212 2.73 -21.48 -19.09
CA ILE A 212 3.29 -22.15 -17.91
C ILE A 212 2.34 -21.95 -16.72
N LEU A 213 1.98 -20.70 -16.40
CA LEU A 213 1.16 -20.35 -15.24
C LEU A 213 -0.28 -20.89 -15.35
N SER A 214 -0.87 -20.90 -16.55
CA SER A 214 -2.23 -21.44 -16.80
C SER A 214 -2.34 -22.94 -16.59
N SER A 215 -1.22 -23.67 -16.51
CA SER A 215 -1.23 -25.07 -16.09
C SER A 215 -1.70 -25.25 -14.64
N LYS A 216 -1.63 -24.19 -13.83
CA LYS A 216 -2.07 -24.15 -12.44
C LYS A 216 -3.50 -23.62 -12.34
N LYS A 217 -4.47 -24.52 -12.42
CA LYS A 217 -5.92 -24.18 -12.46
C LYS A 217 -6.43 -23.28 -11.34
N ASN A 218 -5.73 -23.21 -10.21
CA ASN A 218 -6.14 -22.43 -9.05
C ASN A 218 -5.43 -21.07 -8.95
N LEU A 219 -4.30 -20.88 -9.64
CA LEU A 219 -3.50 -19.65 -9.64
C LEU A 219 -4.25 -18.55 -10.39
N ARG A 220 -4.59 -17.46 -9.70
CA ARG A 220 -5.19 -16.28 -10.31
C ARG A 220 -4.08 -15.48 -11.01
N ILE A 221 -4.24 -15.27 -12.31
CA ILE A 221 -3.28 -14.51 -13.12
C ILE A 221 -3.96 -13.20 -13.48
N LEU A 222 -3.39 -12.08 -13.02
CA LEU A 222 -3.99 -10.75 -13.11
C LEU A 222 -3.11 -9.81 -13.91
N ARG A 223 -3.66 -9.26 -15.00
CA ARG A 223 -3.07 -8.09 -15.63
C ARG A 223 -3.59 -6.84 -14.92
N VAL A 224 -2.68 -6.10 -14.30
CA VAL A 224 -2.99 -4.91 -13.52
C VAL A 224 -2.28 -3.71 -14.13
N GLU A 225 -3.06 -2.69 -14.48
CA GLU A 225 -2.53 -1.37 -14.85
C GLU A 225 -2.56 -0.50 -13.58
N PRO A 226 -1.40 -0.13 -13.02
CA PRO A 226 -1.37 0.66 -11.79
C PRO A 226 -2.03 2.02 -12.02
N VAL A 227 -2.75 2.48 -11.02
CA VAL A 227 -3.35 3.81 -11.01
C VAL A 227 -2.77 4.63 -9.88
N ASP A 228 -2.60 5.91 -10.13
CA ASP A 228 -2.20 6.85 -9.09
C ASP A 228 -3.42 7.19 -8.22
N VAL A 229 -3.43 6.66 -7.00
CA VAL A 229 -4.45 6.93 -5.99
C VAL A 229 -4.00 8.12 -5.17
N ALA A 230 -4.72 9.24 -5.25
CA ALA A 230 -4.34 10.46 -4.57
C ALA A 230 -4.58 10.43 -3.05
N ARG A 231 -5.58 9.66 -2.59
CA ARG A 231 -6.02 9.64 -1.19
C ARG A 231 -6.29 8.22 -0.69
N ASP A 232 -5.92 7.96 0.54
CA ASP A 232 -6.32 6.76 1.28
C ASP A 232 -7.53 7.08 2.15
N ILE A 233 -8.51 6.17 2.16
CA ILE A 233 -9.75 6.28 2.94
C ILE A 233 -9.81 5.09 3.89
N ARG A 234 -9.96 5.37 5.18
CA ARG A 234 -10.14 4.35 6.21
C ARG A 234 -11.48 4.53 6.90
N PRO A 235 -12.39 3.57 6.82
CA PRO A 235 -13.64 3.61 7.57
C PRO A 235 -13.37 3.54 9.07
N ILE A 236 -14.09 4.35 9.82
CA ILE A 236 -14.13 4.30 11.29
C ILE A 236 -15.60 4.31 11.74
N SER A 237 -15.84 4.00 13.02
CA SER A 237 -17.21 4.07 13.56
C SER A 237 -17.79 5.48 13.39
N GLY A 238 -18.90 5.60 12.68
CA GLY A 238 -19.59 6.86 12.42
C GLY A 238 -19.02 7.70 11.27
N GLY A 239 -17.98 7.24 10.55
CA GLY A 239 -17.40 8.02 9.46
C GLY A 239 -16.18 7.38 8.80
N ALA A 240 -15.32 8.21 8.23
CA ALA A 240 -14.07 7.80 7.63
C ALA A 240 -12.95 8.81 7.89
N LEU A 241 -11.71 8.30 8.00
CA LEU A 241 -10.50 9.11 7.93
C LEU A 241 -10.04 9.17 6.46
N VAL A 242 -9.65 10.36 6.03
CA VAL A 242 -9.12 10.61 4.68
C VAL A 242 -7.78 11.29 4.82
N GLN A 243 -6.79 10.80 4.09
CA GLN A 243 -5.47 11.41 4.02
C GLN A 243 -4.94 11.38 2.60
N GLU A 244 -3.99 12.23 2.28
CA GLU A 244 -3.16 12.05 1.08
C GLU A 244 -2.44 10.71 1.19
N ARG A 245 -2.33 10.01 0.05
CA ARG A 245 -1.61 8.74 0.00
C ARG A 245 -0.15 8.99 0.32
N ASP A 246 0.40 8.17 1.21
CA ASP A 246 1.83 8.15 1.50
C ASP A 246 2.62 7.75 0.24
N ARG A 247 3.55 8.60 -0.19
CA ARG A 247 4.41 8.41 -1.37
C ARG A 247 5.86 8.54 -0.97
N ILE A 248 6.75 8.07 -1.85
CA ILE A 248 8.20 8.29 -1.73
C ILE A 248 8.53 9.62 -2.43
N ASP A 249 8.10 10.72 -1.83
CA ASP A 249 8.27 12.08 -2.34
C ASP A 249 8.56 13.12 -1.24
N ALA A 250 8.77 12.69 0.00
CA ALA A 250 9.23 13.54 1.08
C ALA A 250 10.74 13.87 0.90
N GLU A 251 11.17 15.04 1.37
CA GLU A 251 12.59 15.43 1.31
C GLU A 251 13.52 14.37 1.90
N GLY A 252 13.10 13.70 2.99
CA GLY A 252 13.84 12.60 3.64
C GLY A 252 13.86 11.29 2.88
N ASP A 253 13.21 11.18 1.71
CA ASP A 253 13.26 9.99 0.86
C ASP A 253 14.44 9.99 -0.11
N ASP A 254 15.08 11.15 -0.30
CA ASP A 254 16.32 11.28 -1.06
C ASP A 254 17.53 10.95 -0.16
N PRO A 255 18.29 9.88 -0.43
CA PRO A 255 19.48 9.53 0.35
C PRO A 255 20.53 10.65 0.42
N ALA A 256 20.55 11.58 -0.55
CA ALA A 256 21.45 12.73 -0.54
C ALA A 256 21.12 13.74 0.58
N GLN A 257 19.90 13.70 1.10
CA GLN A 257 19.43 14.55 2.21
C GLN A 257 19.61 13.89 3.59
N TRP A 258 20.01 12.62 3.63
CA TRP A 258 20.14 11.91 4.89
C TRP A 258 21.31 12.42 5.74
N ARG A 259 21.06 12.58 7.01
CA ARG A 259 22.07 13.06 7.95
C ARG A 259 22.83 11.88 8.56
N LEU A 260 24.12 11.76 8.27
CA LEU A 260 25.02 10.82 8.94
C LEU A 260 25.19 11.23 10.41
N VAL A 261 24.93 10.32 11.35
CA VAL A 261 25.01 10.58 12.80
C VAL A 261 25.94 9.61 13.53
N SER A 262 26.33 8.51 12.88
CA SER A 262 27.28 7.52 13.43
C SER A 262 28.04 6.82 12.30
N GLY A 263 29.25 6.40 12.60
CA GLY A 263 30.13 5.66 11.70
C GLY A 263 30.67 6.51 10.55
N GLU A 264 31.26 5.83 9.58
CA GLU A 264 31.77 6.44 8.34
C GLU A 264 30.63 6.51 7.30
N PRO A 265 30.73 7.44 6.32
CA PRO A 265 29.80 7.47 5.19
C PRO A 265 29.75 6.10 4.50
N ALA A 266 28.52 5.62 4.23
CA ALA A 266 28.34 4.38 3.51
C ALA A 266 28.94 4.46 2.10
N ASP A 267 29.54 3.38 1.65
CA ASP A 267 29.91 3.25 0.25
C ASP A 267 28.67 3.17 -0.65
N GLU A 268 28.87 3.30 -1.95
CA GLU A 268 27.77 3.36 -2.92
C GLU A 268 26.87 2.11 -2.88
N ALA A 269 27.44 0.92 -2.66
CA ALA A 269 26.66 -0.33 -2.58
C ALA A 269 25.81 -0.35 -1.32
N THR A 270 26.38 -0.03 -0.16
CA THR A 270 25.67 0.07 1.11
C THR A 270 24.59 1.16 1.07
N LEU A 271 24.86 2.31 0.46
CA LEU A 271 23.87 3.38 0.33
C LEU A 271 22.68 2.95 -0.57
N ARG A 272 22.95 2.21 -1.67
CA ARG A 272 21.88 1.63 -2.50
C ARG A 272 21.02 0.63 -1.72
N ASP A 273 21.63 -0.21 -0.89
CA ASP A 273 20.90 -1.16 -0.05
C ASP A 273 20.06 -0.43 1.01
N LEU A 274 20.59 0.63 1.64
CA LEU A 274 19.82 1.46 2.58
C LEU A 274 18.65 2.17 1.89
N ALA A 275 18.85 2.73 0.69
CA ALA A 275 17.80 3.37 -0.08
C ALA A 275 16.69 2.38 -0.49
N PHE A 276 17.09 1.16 -0.89
CA PHE A 276 16.13 0.08 -1.14
C PHE A 276 15.37 -0.30 0.13
N ALA A 277 16.08 -0.53 1.25
CA ALA A 277 15.47 -0.91 2.51
C ALA A 277 14.49 0.16 3.02
N TRP A 278 14.84 1.45 2.87
CA TRP A 278 13.98 2.59 3.21
C TRP A 278 12.67 2.59 2.42
N ARG A 279 12.73 2.34 1.10
CA ARG A 279 11.53 2.22 0.26
C ARG A 279 10.70 0.99 0.62
N ALA A 280 11.36 -0.15 0.76
CA ALA A 280 10.69 -1.43 0.99
C ALA A 280 10.02 -1.53 2.38
N VAL A 281 10.58 -0.89 3.44
CA VAL A 281 10.02 -0.95 4.79
C VAL A 281 8.62 -0.32 4.87
N ARG A 282 8.29 0.63 4.01
CA ARG A 282 6.99 1.27 3.89
C ARG A 282 5.85 0.28 3.57
N ALA A 283 6.15 -0.82 2.88
CA ALA A 283 5.17 -1.86 2.57
C ALA A 283 4.80 -2.72 3.79
N ALA A 284 5.59 -2.69 4.86
CA ALA A 284 5.37 -3.48 6.05
C ALA A 284 4.51 -2.73 7.09
N LYS A 285 3.62 -3.46 7.77
CA LYS A 285 2.79 -2.87 8.82
C LYS A 285 3.62 -2.50 10.04
N SER A 286 3.35 -1.31 10.60
CA SER A 286 4.03 -0.77 11.79
C SER A 286 3.78 -1.61 13.06
N ASN A 287 4.69 -1.65 14.02
CA ASN A 287 6.07 -1.19 13.86
C ASN A 287 6.81 -2.11 12.91
N ALA A 288 7.60 -1.55 11.98
CA ALA A 288 8.31 -2.33 10.98
C ALA A 288 9.82 -2.12 11.04
N ILE A 289 10.56 -3.22 10.95
CA ILE A 289 11.99 -3.27 10.73
C ILE A 289 12.26 -4.20 9.55
N LEU A 290 13.05 -3.72 8.60
CA LEU A 290 13.40 -4.47 7.40
C LEU A 290 14.92 -4.57 7.26
N LEU A 291 15.42 -5.80 7.12
CA LEU A 291 16.81 -6.08 6.80
C LEU A 291 16.95 -6.35 5.31
N ALA A 292 17.98 -5.78 4.70
CA ALA A 292 18.25 -5.95 3.27
C ALA A 292 19.74 -6.14 2.99
N ASP A 293 20.00 -6.85 1.91
CA ASP A 293 21.32 -6.99 1.31
C ASP A 293 21.16 -7.12 -0.20
N SER A 294 22.07 -6.50 -0.96
CA SER A 294 22.07 -6.57 -2.44
C SER A 294 20.71 -6.21 -3.06
N ARG A 295 20.02 -5.20 -2.52
CA ARG A 295 18.68 -4.72 -2.91
C ARG A 295 17.58 -5.80 -2.84
N ALA A 296 17.72 -6.73 -1.91
CA ALA A 296 16.71 -7.71 -1.58
C ALA A 296 16.50 -7.75 -0.07
N THR A 297 15.27 -7.95 0.36
CA THR A 297 14.97 -8.18 1.77
C THR A 297 15.53 -9.53 2.23
N VAL A 298 16.11 -9.56 3.43
CA VAL A 298 16.61 -10.79 4.03
C VAL A 298 15.88 -11.16 5.33
N GLY A 299 15.16 -10.20 5.92
CA GLY A 299 14.32 -10.43 7.07
C GLY A 299 13.42 -9.22 7.36
N ILE A 300 12.16 -9.46 7.69
CA ILE A 300 11.18 -8.40 7.93
C ILE A 300 10.43 -8.70 9.22
N GLY A 301 10.46 -7.76 10.17
CA GLY A 301 9.61 -7.73 11.35
C GLY A 301 8.53 -6.68 11.18
N MET A 302 7.25 -7.07 11.26
CA MET A 302 6.11 -6.21 10.99
C MET A 302 4.98 -6.41 11.99
N GLY A 303 4.13 -5.40 12.14
CA GLY A 303 2.87 -5.48 12.87
C GLY A 303 3.03 -5.66 14.40
N GLN A 304 4.20 -5.32 14.95
CA GLN A 304 4.45 -5.47 16.37
C GLN A 304 4.08 -4.20 17.14
N VAL A 305 3.53 -4.38 18.35
CA VAL A 305 3.13 -3.26 19.22
C VAL A 305 4.34 -2.52 19.83
N ASN A 306 5.53 -3.13 19.80
CA ASN A 306 6.78 -2.48 20.17
C ASN A 306 7.85 -2.73 19.11
N ARG A 307 8.83 -1.82 19.00
CA ARG A 307 9.84 -1.85 17.96
C ARG A 307 10.91 -2.93 18.19
N VAL A 308 11.26 -3.21 19.45
CA VAL A 308 12.28 -4.21 19.76
C VAL A 308 11.84 -5.62 19.32
N ASP A 309 10.55 -5.95 19.40
CA ASP A 309 10.05 -7.23 18.91
C ASP A 309 10.08 -7.31 17.38
N SER A 310 9.85 -6.16 16.67
CA SER A 310 10.07 -6.10 15.22
C SER A 310 11.53 -6.34 14.85
N CYS A 311 12.48 -5.79 15.61
CA CYS A 311 13.92 -6.06 15.42
C CYS A 311 14.22 -7.55 15.61
N ARG A 312 13.77 -8.15 16.71
CA ARG A 312 13.95 -9.59 16.99
C ARG A 312 13.36 -10.46 15.90
N LEU A 313 12.16 -10.13 15.44
CA LEU A 313 11.48 -10.87 14.37
C LEU A 313 12.22 -10.77 13.04
N ALA A 314 12.68 -9.56 12.66
CA ALA A 314 13.47 -9.35 11.45
C ALA A 314 14.76 -10.16 11.48
N VAL A 315 15.51 -10.10 12.58
CA VAL A 315 16.76 -10.86 12.79
C VAL A 315 16.50 -12.36 12.76
N ALA A 316 15.46 -12.84 13.47
CA ALA A 316 15.13 -14.27 13.50
C ALA A 316 14.79 -14.83 12.12
N ARG A 317 14.08 -14.06 11.28
CA ARG A 317 13.76 -14.43 9.89
C ARG A 317 14.97 -14.37 8.97
N ALA A 318 15.83 -13.39 9.15
CA ALA A 318 17.07 -13.30 8.40
C ALA A 318 18.02 -14.45 8.71
N GLY A 319 18.08 -14.90 9.98
CA GLY A 319 19.05 -15.87 10.43
C GLY A 319 20.48 -15.38 10.18
N GLU A 320 21.34 -16.23 9.63
CA GLU A 320 22.73 -15.86 9.32
C GLU A 320 22.88 -14.70 8.32
N ARG A 321 21.84 -14.43 7.50
CA ARG A 321 21.83 -13.31 6.56
C ARG A 321 21.70 -11.93 7.22
N ALA A 322 21.40 -11.89 8.52
CA ALA A 322 21.39 -10.63 9.27
C ALA A 322 22.79 -10.00 9.33
N ALA A 323 23.83 -10.84 9.49
CA ALA A 323 25.21 -10.37 9.54
C ALA A 323 25.61 -9.78 8.17
N GLY A 324 26.09 -8.53 8.21
CA GLY A 324 26.48 -7.77 7.01
C GLY A 324 25.31 -7.14 6.24
N SER A 325 24.05 -7.36 6.62
CA SER A 325 22.90 -6.67 6.03
C SER A 325 22.81 -5.19 6.47
N VAL A 326 21.94 -4.43 5.82
CA VAL A 326 21.52 -3.10 6.28
C VAL A 326 20.12 -3.17 6.89
N ALA A 327 19.76 -2.19 7.73
CA ALA A 327 18.44 -2.13 8.34
C ALA A 327 17.75 -0.80 8.06
N ALA A 328 16.43 -0.83 7.81
CA ALA A 328 15.56 0.32 7.82
C ALA A 328 14.45 0.17 8.87
N SER A 329 14.12 1.29 9.51
CA SER A 329 13.02 1.39 10.48
C SER A 329 11.98 2.38 9.96
N ASP A 330 10.70 1.99 9.96
CA ASP A 330 9.58 2.83 9.49
C ASP A 330 9.35 4.09 10.34
N ALA A 331 9.87 4.11 11.57
CA ALA A 331 9.89 5.27 12.48
C ALA A 331 11.12 5.24 13.38
N PHE A 332 11.27 6.25 14.25
CA PHE A 332 12.41 6.35 15.16
C PHE A 332 12.46 5.20 16.18
N PHE A 333 13.66 4.88 16.66
CA PHE A 333 13.83 4.02 17.82
C PHE A 333 13.49 4.78 19.10
N PRO A 334 12.50 4.33 19.91
CA PRO A 334 12.15 5.02 21.15
C PRO A 334 13.21 4.81 22.26
N PHE A 335 14.01 3.73 22.16
CA PHE A 335 15.09 3.32 23.04
C PHE A 335 16.19 2.65 22.24
N ALA A 336 17.38 2.50 22.82
CA ALA A 336 18.50 1.84 22.15
C ALA A 336 18.33 0.32 22.01
N ASP A 337 17.47 -0.31 22.82
CA ASP A 337 17.26 -1.76 22.89
C ASP A 337 16.93 -2.41 21.55
N GLY A 338 16.09 -1.75 20.74
CA GLY A 338 15.77 -2.22 19.38
C GLY A 338 16.98 -2.16 18.45
N LEU A 339 17.76 -1.09 18.52
CA LEU A 339 18.99 -0.95 17.75
C LEU A 339 20.03 -1.99 18.20
N GLU A 340 20.20 -2.20 19.50
CA GLU A 340 21.15 -3.17 20.06
C GLU A 340 20.91 -4.58 19.50
N VAL A 341 19.64 -5.02 19.36
CA VAL A 341 19.30 -6.30 18.70
C VAL A 341 19.86 -6.38 17.28
N LEU A 342 19.83 -5.28 16.51
CA LEU A 342 20.36 -5.25 15.14
C LEU A 342 21.89 -5.25 15.14
N LEU A 343 22.51 -4.52 16.06
CA LEU A 343 23.96 -4.46 16.22
C LEU A 343 24.53 -5.83 16.60
N ASP A 344 23.91 -6.51 17.58
CA ASP A 344 24.30 -7.85 18.03
C ASP A 344 24.17 -8.90 16.90
N ALA A 345 23.23 -8.69 15.97
CA ALA A 345 23.07 -9.52 14.78
C ALA A 345 24.07 -9.22 13.65
N GLY A 346 24.92 -8.20 13.81
CA GLY A 346 25.96 -7.84 12.84
C GLY A 346 25.45 -7.00 11.66
N VAL A 347 24.36 -6.25 11.82
CA VAL A 347 23.91 -5.26 10.83
C VAL A 347 24.98 -4.19 10.64
N ARG A 348 25.36 -3.90 9.37
CA ARG A 348 26.48 -2.99 9.05
C ARG A 348 26.10 -1.52 8.99
N ALA A 349 24.82 -1.22 8.67
CA ALA A 349 24.33 0.15 8.54
C ALA A 349 22.82 0.22 8.80
N VAL A 350 22.36 1.36 9.32
CA VAL A 350 20.97 1.58 9.72
C VAL A 350 20.46 2.91 9.18
N VAL A 351 19.23 2.95 8.70
CA VAL A 351 18.49 4.17 8.36
C VAL A 351 17.19 4.24 9.14
N GLN A 352 16.89 5.41 9.71
CA GLN A 352 15.67 5.67 10.47
C GLN A 352 15.29 7.14 10.41
N PRO A 353 14.04 7.52 10.71
CA PRO A 353 13.61 8.93 10.69
C PRO A 353 14.34 9.85 11.69
N GLY A 354 14.62 9.37 12.89
CA GLY A 354 14.94 10.24 14.03
C GLY A 354 13.74 11.03 14.53
N GLY A 355 13.97 12.00 15.43
CA GLY A 355 12.94 12.84 16.03
C GLY A 355 12.45 12.37 17.40
N SER A 356 13.08 11.35 17.98
CA SER A 356 12.86 10.95 19.37
C SER A 356 13.61 11.86 20.32
N VAL A 357 13.03 12.14 21.49
CA VAL A 357 13.76 12.80 22.61
C VAL A 357 14.96 11.95 23.08
N ARG A 358 14.99 10.66 22.74
CA ARG A 358 16.07 9.73 23.07
C ARG A 358 17.00 9.42 21.89
N ASP A 359 16.92 10.17 20.80
CA ASP A 359 17.89 10.03 19.70
C ASP A 359 19.36 10.06 20.16
N PRO A 360 19.77 10.91 21.15
CA PRO A 360 21.14 10.89 21.64
C PRO A 360 21.58 9.52 22.19
N GLU A 361 20.71 8.79 22.90
CA GLU A 361 21.01 7.46 23.45
C GLU A 361 21.16 6.43 22.33
N VAL A 362 20.28 6.49 21.32
CA VAL A 362 20.29 5.60 20.15
C VAL A 362 21.54 5.84 19.29
N ILE A 363 21.88 7.11 19.06
CA ILE A 363 23.08 7.50 18.32
C ILE A 363 24.35 7.07 19.07
N GLU A 364 24.41 7.25 20.40
CA GLU A 364 25.54 6.80 21.23
C GLU A 364 25.75 5.29 21.12
N ALA A 365 24.67 4.49 21.13
CA ALA A 365 24.76 3.04 20.96
C ALA A 365 25.35 2.67 19.58
N ALA A 366 24.90 3.32 18.50
CA ALA A 366 25.44 3.13 17.15
C ALA A 366 26.93 3.50 17.08
N GLN A 367 27.32 4.63 17.70
CA GLN A 367 28.71 5.13 17.73
C GLN A 367 29.64 4.16 18.51
N LYS A 368 29.18 3.64 19.64
CA LYS A 368 29.94 2.65 20.43
C LYS A 368 30.18 1.36 19.64
N ALA A 369 29.21 0.97 18.81
CA ALA A 369 29.33 -0.20 17.94
C ALA A 369 30.10 0.08 16.64
N GLY A 370 30.40 1.35 16.32
CA GLY A 370 31.07 1.75 15.07
C GLY A 370 30.20 1.53 13.83
N VAL A 371 28.88 1.48 13.97
CA VAL A 371 27.93 1.20 12.87
C VAL A 371 27.49 2.49 12.23
N THR A 372 27.44 2.50 10.89
CA THR A 372 26.92 3.64 10.11
C THR A 372 25.43 3.82 10.35
N MET A 373 25.02 5.05 10.74
CA MET A 373 23.61 5.39 10.92
C MET A 373 23.25 6.71 10.25
N TYR A 374 22.14 6.66 9.50
CA TYR A 374 21.54 7.85 8.89
C TYR A 374 20.18 8.16 9.49
N LEU A 375 19.86 9.47 9.56
CA LEU A 375 18.52 9.97 9.88
C LEU A 375 17.92 10.63 8.65
N THR A 376 16.69 10.22 8.30
CA THR A 376 15.97 10.71 7.11
C THR A 376 15.15 11.96 7.39
N GLY A 377 14.66 12.15 8.62
CA GLY A 377 13.72 13.22 8.95
C GLY A 377 12.29 12.99 8.52
N ALA A 378 12.03 12.01 7.65
CA ALA A 378 10.70 11.57 7.23
C ALA A 378 10.36 10.20 7.83
N ARG A 379 9.08 9.86 7.96
CA ARG A 379 8.64 8.53 8.40
C ARG A 379 7.49 8.03 7.54
N HIS A 380 7.38 6.71 7.41
CA HIS A 380 6.37 6.03 6.60
C HIS A 380 5.63 4.97 7.41
N PHE A 381 4.74 5.39 8.32
CA PHE A 381 3.88 4.46 9.05
C PHE A 381 2.80 3.86 8.14
N SER A 382 2.62 2.54 8.24
CA SER A 382 1.50 1.82 7.63
C SER A 382 0.76 1.01 8.69
N HIS A 383 -0.49 1.33 8.97
CA HIS A 383 -1.35 0.62 9.94
C HIS A 383 -2.42 -0.23 9.23
#